data_512b8d41124da8782dde3cdf78297ac8
#
_entry.id   512b8d41124da8782dde3cdf78297ac8
#
_cell.length_a   1.000
_cell.length_b   1.000
_cell.length_c   1.000
_cell.angle_alpha   90.00
_cell.angle_beta   90.00
_cell.angle_gamma   90.00
#
_symmetry.space_group_name_H-M   'P 1'
#
loop_
_entity.id
_entity.type
_entity.pdbx_description
1 polymer ?
#
loop_
_entity_poly.entity_id
_entity_poly.type
_entity_poly.pdbx_seq_one_letter_code
_entity_poly.pdbx_strand_id
1 'polypeptide(L)'
;MREELTNVEEQAAQKQVDVTFQPLGAFNILLVAMPTQMVTDLNNYIDETINPEGESLAGRLVGQFNNGEKSKQMDIPITEGFGLTLAKFINGLGTAYVQQGTDPQGQAETYEIWSNDAYEGDYQPLHMHGSRTPAGLSGFAYLRVPPQIASGPMGHSVNHKNSSGESNGY
;
A
#
# COMPACT_ATOMS: atom_id res chain seq x y z
N MET A 1 2.40 31.35 29.45
CA MET A 1 2.16 31.53 28.00
C MET A 1 3.16 30.79 27.09
N ARG A 2 4.25 30.21 27.58
CA ARG A 2 5.16 29.33 26.82
C ARG A 2 4.96 27.84 27.12
N GLU A 3 4.34 27.48 28.23
CA GLU A 3 4.06 26.08 28.61
C GLU A 3 2.75 25.52 28.05
N GLU A 4 1.81 26.37 27.62
CA GLU A 4 0.55 25.90 27.01
C GLU A 4 0.69 25.56 25.52
N LEU A 5 1.71 26.08 24.83
CA LEU A 5 1.93 25.76 23.40
C LEU A 5 2.62 24.41 23.20
N THR A 6 3.40 23.93 24.16
CA THR A 6 4.05 22.62 24.10
C THR A 6 3.07 21.45 24.28
N ASN A 7 1.98 21.65 25.03
CA ASN A 7 0.99 20.59 25.26
C ASN A 7 0.04 20.35 24.08
N VAL A 8 -0.15 21.31 23.20
CA VAL A 8 -1.01 21.17 22.01
C VAL A 8 -0.26 20.47 20.88
N GLU A 9 1.04 20.69 20.76
CA GLU A 9 1.87 20.03 19.75
C GLU A 9 2.16 18.54 20.10
N GLU A 10 2.30 18.20 21.37
CA GLU A 10 2.45 16.80 21.82
C GLU A 10 1.15 15.98 21.70
N GLN A 11 -0.01 16.58 21.83
CA GLN A 11 -1.30 15.89 21.67
C GLN A 11 -1.70 15.67 20.19
N ALA A 12 -1.12 16.37 19.24
CA ALA A 12 -1.33 16.15 17.81
C ALA A 12 -0.51 14.98 17.25
N ALA A 13 0.48 14.46 17.98
CA ALA A 13 1.49 13.52 17.47
C ALA A 13 1.20 12.04 17.71
N GLN A 14 0.12 11.66 18.39
CA GLN A 14 -0.24 10.25 18.61
C GLN A 14 -1.63 9.91 18.11
N LYS A 15 -1.86 10.04 16.81
CA LYS A 15 -2.91 9.21 16.21
C LYS A 15 -2.39 7.78 16.21
N GLN A 16 -2.86 7.02 17.18
CA GLN A 16 -2.60 5.59 17.28
C GLN A 16 -3.02 4.92 15.97
N VAL A 17 -2.08 4.23 15.34
CA VAL A 17 -2.36 3.45 14.14
C VAL A 17 -3.01 2.15 14.59
N ASP A 18 -4.22 1.87 14.12
CA ASP A 18 -4.87 0.61 14.41
C ASP A 18 -4.20 -0.52 13.64
N VAL A 19 -3.62 -1.45 14.37
CA VAL A 19 -2.89 -2.59 13.82
C VAL A 19 -3.53 -3.87 14.32
N THR A 20 -3.89 -4.75 13.40
CA THR A 20 -4.47 -6.05 13.72
C THR A 20 -3.62 -7.17 13.14
N PHE A 21 -3.20 -8.11 13.97
CA PHE A 21 -2.60 -9.36 13.55
C PHE A 21 -3.67 -10.41 13.36
N GLN A 22 -3.80 -10.92 12.15
CA GLN A 22 -4.75 -11.97 11.85
C GLN A 22 -4.02 -13.22 11.38
N PRO A 23 -4.10 -14.34 12.13
CA PRO A 23 -3.59 -15.61 11.66
C PRO A 23 -4.48 -16.13 10.53
N LEU A 24 -3.85 -16.55 9.43
CA LEU A 24 -4.54 -17.15 8.29
C LEU A 24 -3.89 -18.51 7.98
N GLY A 25 -4.27 -19.54 8.73
CA GLY A 25 -3.63 -20.84 8.62
C GLY A 25 -2.16 -20.79 9.01
N ALA A 26 -1.26 -21.06 8.05
CA ALA A 26 0.19 -21.02 8.25
C ALA A 26 0.80 -19.61 8.08
N PHE A 27 -0.02 -18.62 7.76
CA PHE A 27 0.43 -17.23 7.52
C PHE A 27 -0.18 -16.27 8.52
N ASN A 28 0.56 -15.23 8.86
CA ASN A 28 0.04 -14.10 9.59
C ASN A 28 -0.13 -12.92 8.64
N ILE A 29 -1.19 -12.17 8.80
CA ILE A 29 -1.43 -10.93 8.09
C ILE A 29 -1.45 -9.79 9.09
N LEU A 30 -0.74 -8.70 8.78
CA LEU A 30 -0.82 -7.45 9.50
C LEU A 30 -1.78 -6.53 8.75
N LEU A 31 -2.92 -6.23 9.36
CA LEU A 31 -3.88 -5.26 8.85
C LEU A 31 -3.64 -3.92 9.55
N VAL A 32 -3.54 -2.87 8.77
CA VAL A 32 -3.23 -1.53 9.26
C VAL A 32 -4.23 -0.53 8.69
N ALA A 33 -4.89 0.22 9.58
CA ALA A 33 -5.63 1.40 9.17
C ALA A 33 -4.66 2.58 9.10
N MET A 34 -4.32 3.01 7.88
CA MET A 34 -3.44 4.17 7.70
C MET A 34 -4.13 5.45 8.19
N PRO A 35 -3.40 6.37 8.83
CA PRO A 35 -3.94 7.68 9.17
C PRO A 35 -4.49 8.40 7.94
N THR A 36 -5.70 8.94 8.04
CA THR A 36 -6.37 9.61 6.91
C THR A 36 -5.52 10.71 6.28
N GLN A 37 -4.80 11.49 7.12
CA GLN A 37 -3.92 12.53 6.61
C GLN A 37 -2.77 11.94 5.78
N MET A 38 -2.17 10.83 6.21
CA MET A 38 -1.12 10.16 5.45
C MET A 38 -1.63 9.65 4.11
N VAL A 39 -2.86 9.13 4.05
CA VAL A 39 -3.49 8.70 2.80
C VAL A 39 -3.71 9.89 1.87
N THR A 40 -4.16 11.03 2.42
CA THR A 40 -4.34 12.26 1.64
C THR A 40 -3.01 12.78 1.10
N ASP A 41 -2.00 12.88 1.93
CA ASP A 41 -0.68 13.38 1.55
C ASP A 41 0.00 12.46 0.52
N LEU A 42 -0.16 11.15 0.67
CA LEU A 42 0.36 10.17 -0.29
C LEU A 42 -0.34 10.28 -1.65
N ASN A 43 -1.66 10.43 -1.66
CA ASN A 43 -2.39 10.64 -2.90
C ASN A 43 -1.93 11.93 -3.62
N ASN A 44 -1.78 13.02 -2.89
CA ASN A 44 -1.30 14.29 -3.46
C ASN A 44 0.13 14.14 -3.99
N TYR A 45 1.00 13.48 -3.24
CA TYR A 45 2.38 13.23 -3.66
C TYR A 45 2.47 12.41 -4.94
N ILE A 46 1.64 11.35 -5.06
CA ILE A 46 1.57 10.54 -6.28
C ILE A 46 1.07 11.39 -7.46
N ASP A 47 0.00 12.15 -7.28
CA ASP A 47 -0.60 12.92 -8.36
C ASP A 47 0.25 14.11 -8.82
N GLU A 48 0.87 14.82 -7.87
CA GLU A 48 1.54 16.08 -8.14
C GLU A 48 3.05 15.93 -8.42
N THR A 49 3.65 14.87 -7.93
CA THR A 49 5.10 14.66 -8.05
C THR A 49 5.44 13.41 -8.85
N ILE A 50 4.91 12.26 -8.45
CA ILE A 50 5.33 10.97 -9.02
C ILE A 50 4.79 10.79 -10.45
N ASN A 51 3.49 10.97 -10.64
CA ASN A 51 2.85 10.73 -11.94
C ASN A 51 3.29 11.69 -13.06
N PRO A 52 3.56 12.99 -12.80
CA PRO A 52 4.02 13.90 -13.84
C PRO A 52 5.49 13.71 -14.24
N GLU A 53 6.34 13.32 -13.30
CA GLU A 53 7.80 13.33 -13.49
C GLU A 53 8.38 11.97 -13.90
N GLY A 54 7.65 10.88 -13.64
CA GLY A 54 8.16 9.53 -13.84
C GLY A 54 7.73 8.88 -15.13
N GLU A 55 8.52 7.91 -15.58
CA GLU A 55 8.15 6.99 -16.64
C GLU A 55 7.38 5.80 -16.05
N SER A 56 6.21 5.51 -16.59
CA SER A 56 5.41 4.38 -16.13
C SER A 56 6.06 3.04 -16.46
N LEU A 57 6.17 2.20 -15.46
CA LEU A 57 6.65 0.83 -15.60
C LEU A 57 5.54 -0.17 -15.97
N ALA A 58 4.29 0.28 -16.13
CA ALA A 58 3.14 -0.58 -16.43
C ALA A 58 3.36 -1.46 -17.67
N GLY A 59 4.07 -0.97 -18.68
CA GLY A 59 4.43 -1.75 -19.85
C GLY A 59 5.39 -2.92 -19.61
N ARG A 60 5.99 -3.03 -18.44
CA ARG A 60 6.88 -4.13 -18.02
C ARG A 60 6.13 -5.22 -17.24
N LEU A 61 4.89 -4.95 -16.84
CA LEU A 61 4.08 -5.91 -16.08
C LEU A 61 3.56 -7.01 -16.99
N VAL A 62 3.46 -8.22 -16.44
CA VAL A 62 2.97 -9.41 -17.18
C VAL A 62 1.46 -9.36 -17.40
N GLY A 63 0.77 -8.42 -16.76
CA GLY A 63 -0.68 -8.28 -16.84
C GLY A 63 -1.17 -7.50 -18.04
N GLN A 64 -2.49 -7.35 -18.10
CA GLN A 64 -3.16 -6.47 -19.06
C GLN A 64 -3.46 -5.13 -18.40
N PHE A 65 -2.80 -4.09 -18.88
CA PHE A 65 -3.08 -2.71 -18.51
C PHE A 65 -3.61 -2.03 -19.78
N ASN A 66 -4.94 -2.05 -19.91
CA ASN A 66 -5.61 -1.76 -21.20
C ASN A 66 -5.92 -0.28 -21.41
N ASN A 67 -5.76 0.56 -20.40
CA ASN A 67 -6.09 1.98 -20.48
C ASN A 67 -4.94 2.87 -20.97
N GLY A 68 -3.93 2.28 -21.59
CA GLY A 68 -2.83 3.01 -22.21
C GLY A 68 -2.10 3.92 -21.21
N GLU A 69 -2.09 5.23 -21.51
CA GLU A 69 -1.40 6.22 -20.67
C GLU A 69 -2.02 6.44 -19.27
N LYS A 70 -3.23 5.95 -19.03
CA LYS A 70 -3.93 6.14 -17.74
C LYS A 70 -3.48 5.14 -16.69
N SER A 71 -3.30 3.89 -17.10
CA SER A 71 -2.84 2.85 -16.18
C SER A 71 -1.33 2.99 -15.98
N LYS A 72 -0.93 3.22 -14.75
CA LYS A 72 0.47 3.51 -14.41
C LYS A 72 0.97 2.60 -13.30
N GLN A 73 2.22 2.25 -13.37
CA GLN A 73 3.02 1.79 -12.24
C GLN A 73 4.23 2.71 -12.12
N MET A 74 4.37 3.34 -10.96
CA MET A 74 5.38 4.36 -10.74
C MET A 74 6.18 4.03 -9.49
N ASP A 75 7.51 4.09 -9.60
CA ASP A 75 8.38 3.95 -8.43
C ASP A 75 8.26 5.18 -7.52
N ILE A 76 8.21 4.94 -6.22
CA ILE A 76 8.23 5.98 -5.19
C ILE A 76 9.64 6.01 -4.58
N PRO A 77 10.39 7.11 -4.72
CA PRO A 77 11.72 7.25 -4.13
C PRO A 77 11.66 7.11 -2.60
N ILE A 78 12.42 6.15 -2.05
CA ILE A 78 12.42 5.84 -0.61
C ILE A 78 13.53 6.54 0.18
N THR A 79 14.40 7.26 -0.50
CA THR A 79 15.60 7.89 0.11
C THR A 79 15.41 9.37 0.45
N GLU A 80 14.34 9.99 -0.03
CA GLU A 80 14.08 11.41 0.13
C GLU A 80 12.58 11.74 0.15
N GLY A 81 12.25 12.97 0.50
CA GLY A 81 10.90 13.51 0.46
C GLY A 81 9.86 12.72 1.25
N PHE A 82 8.66 12.70 0.74
CA PHE A 82 7.54 11.98 1.36
C PHE A 82 7.74 10.45 1.30
N GLY A 83 8.37 9.94 0.25
CA GLY A 83 8.66 8.52 0.12
C GLY A 83 9.57 7.98 1.22
N LEU A 84 10.56 8.78 1.69
CA LEU A 84 11.34 8.43 2.88
C LEU A 84 10.49 8.35 4.15
N THR A 85 9.53 9.24 4.31
CA THR A 85 8.60 9.23 5.44
C THR A 85 7.73 7.97 5.39
N LEU A 86 7.22 7.63 4.22
CA LEU A 86 6.44 6.40 3.99
C LEU A 86 7.29 5.15 4.25
N ALA A 87 8.53 5.11 3.76
CA ALA A 87 9.43 3.99 4.00
C ALA A 87 9.70 3.76 5.49
N LYS A 88 9.93 4.83 6.26
CA LYS A 88 10.09 4.74 7.72
C LYS A 88 8.84 4.21 8.42
N PHE A 89 7.66 4.63 7.99
CA PHE A 89 6.40 4.11 8.50
C PHE A 89 6.27 2.61 8.22
N ILE A 90 6.53 2.18 6.98
CA ILE A 90 6.49 0.77 6.58
C ILE A 90 7.55 -0.06 7.32
N ASN A 91 8.75 0.47 7.54
CA ASN A 91 9.80 -0.18 8.33
C ASN A 91 9.33 -0.47 9.76
N GLY A 92 8.63 0.49 10.39
CA GLY A 92 8.04 0.28 11.70
C GLY A 92 7.01 -0.85 11.72
N LEU A 93 6.13 -0.89 10.73
CA LEU A 93 5.12 -1.95 10.59
C LEU A 93 5.76 -3.32 10.33
N GLY A 94 6.70 -3.39 9.40
CA GLY A 94 7.43 -4.61 9.08
C GLY A 94 8.23 -5.14 10.27
N THR A 95 8.87 -4.25 11.01
CA THR A 95 9.59 -4.59 12.24
C THR A 95 8.64 -5.16 13.30
N ALA A 96 7.51 -4.52 13.53
CA ALA A 96 6.49 -5.02 14.46
C ALA A 96 5.97 -6.41 14.04
N TYR A 97 5.75 -6.63 12.74
CA TYR A 97 5.35 -7.93 12.21
C TYR A 97 6.39 -9.01 12.47
N VAL A 98 7.65 -8.75 12.17
CA VAL A 98 8.76 -9.71 12.36
C VAL A 98 8.94 -10.04 13.83
N GLN A 99 8.95 -9.03 14.70
CA GLN A 99 9.14 -9.20 16.13
C GLN A 99 8.01 -9.96 16.81
N GLN A 100 6.79 -9.79 16.34
CA GLN A 100 5.64 -10.53 16.87
C GLN A 100 5.56 -11.96 16.35
N GLY A 101 6.03 -12.22 15.13
CA GLY A 101 5.80 -13.49 14.45
C GLY A 101 6.97 -14.46 14.49
N THR A 102 8.20 -13.99 14.27
CA THR A 102 9.32 -14.87 13.95
C THR A 102 10.62 -14.57 14.69
N ASP A 103 10.95 -13.31 14.90
CA ASP A 103 12.22 -12.89 15.50
C ASP A 103 12.04 -11.65 16.39
N PRO A 104 12.05 -11.81 17.72
CA PRO A 104 11.87 -10.70 18.66
C PRO A 104 12.92 -9.59 18.54
N GLN A 105 14.05 -9.83 17.89
CA GLN A 105 15.11 -8.85 17.65
C GLN A 105 15.18 -8.42 16.17
N GLY A 106 14.32 -8.99 15.34
CA GLY A 106 14.28 -8.73 13.92
C GLY A 106 13.90 -7.28 13.60
N GLN A 107 14.44 -6.79 12.51
CA GLN A 107 14.12 -5.50 11.95
C GLN A 107 13.76 -5.67 10.47
N ALA A 108 12.87 -4.83 9.99
CA ALA A 108 12.51 -4.77 8.58
C ALA A 108 12.97 -3.44 7.98
N GLU A 109 13.44 -3.51 6.75
CA GLU A 109 13.80 -2.34 5.97
C GLU A 109 13.04 -2.39 4.65
N THR A 110 12.44 -1.28 4.28
CA THR A 110 11.74 -1.13 3.00
C THR A 110 12.77 -1.08 1.89
N TYR A 111 12.62 -1.98 0.96
CA TYR A 111 13.51 -2.09 -0.19
C TYR A 111 12.97 -1.30 -1.39
N GLU A 112 11.67 -1.34 -1.61
CA GLU A 112 11.02 -0.82 -2.79
C GLU A 112 9.57 -0.44 -2.47
N ILE A 113 9.11 0.67 -3.01
CA ILE A 113 7.70 1.10 -2.98
C ILE A 113 7.31 1.55 -4.37
N TRP A 114 6.14 1.16 -4.81
CA TRP A 114 5.54 1.67 -6.05
C TRP A 114 4.05 1.94 -5.88
N SER A 115 3.52 2.84 -6.69
CA SER A 115 2.09 3.05 -6.85
C SER A 115 1.57 2.35 -8.10
N ASN A 116 0.32 1.92 -8.06
CA ASN A 116 -0.40 1.39 -9.20
C ASN A 116 -1.70 2.17 -9.40
N ASP A 117 -1.85 2.83 -10.55
CA ASP A 117 -3.12 3.35 -11.01
C ASP A 117 -3.74 2.32 -11.95
N ALA A 118 -4.74 1.60 -11.44
CA ALA A 118 -5.45 0.56 -12.17
C ALA A 118 -6.88 1.03 -12.51
N TYR A 119 -7.33 0.68 -13.68
CA TYR A 119 -8.64 1.04 -14.22
C TYR A 119 -9.45 -0.20 -14.59
N GLU A 120 -10.70 0.00 -14.96
CA GLU A 120 -11.57 -1.08 -15.40
C GLU A 120 -10.94 -1.86 -16.57
N GLY A 121 -10.84 -3.17 -16.40
CA GLY A 121 -10.22 -4.07 -17.36
C GLY A 121 -8.72 -4.30 -17.18
N ASP A 122 -8.07 -3.57 -16.28
CA ASP A 122 -6.69 -3.86 -15.92
C ASP A 122 -6.63 -5.12 -15.07
N TYR A 123 -5.68 -5.96 -15.36
CA TYR A 123 -5.50 -7.24 -14.69
C TYR A 123 -4.03 -7.57 -14.52
N GLN A 124 -3.67 -7.95 -13.31
CA GLN A 124 -2.37 -8.53 -13.02
C GLN A 124 -2.55 -9.98 -12.57
N PRO A 125 -1.96 -10.96 -13.28
CA PRO A 125 -2.08 -12.36 -12.89
C PRO A 125 -1.38 -12.62 -11.57
N LEU A 126 -1.71 -13.76 -10.96
CA LEU A 126 -0.97 -14.25 -9.79
C LEU A 126 0.52 -14.31 -10.11
N HIS A 127 1.32 -13.67 -9.29
CA HIS A 127 2.76 -13.57 -9.46
C HIS A 127 3.46 -13.63 -8.11
N MET A 128 4.76 -13.83 -8.14
CA MET A 128 5.61 -13.80 -6.95
C MET A 128 6.53 -12.60 -7.01
N HIS A 129 6.70 -11.96 -5.88
CA HIS A 129 7.76 -10.98 -5.69
C HIS A 129 9.04 -11.73 -5.35
N GLY A 130 10.03 -11.67 -6.25
CA GLY A 130 11.35 -12.21 -5.99
C GLY A 130 12.01 -11.46 -4.85
N SER A 131 12.51 -12.16 -3.86
CA SER A 131 13.29 -11.54 -2.79
C SER A 131 14.78 -11.67 -3.09
N ARG A 132 15.53 -10.57 -2.93
CA ARG A 132 16.99 -10.61 -2.94
C ARG A 132 17.56 -11.16 -1.63
N THR A 133 16.71 -11.33 -0.64
CA THR A 133 17.03 -11.88 0.66
C THR A 133 16.29 -13.20 0.87
N PRO A 134 16.76 -14.09 1.75
CA PRO A 134 16.08 -15.35 2.06
C PRO A 134 14.67 -15.18 2.63
N ALA A 135 14.36 -14.00 3.19
CA ALA A 135 13.05 -13.67 3.73
C ALA A 135 12.66 -12.26 3.31
N GLY A 136 11.43 -12.09 2.86
CA GLY A 136 10.87 -10.80 2.48
C GLY A 136 9.42 -10.69 2.93
N LEU A 137 9.01 -9.45 3.20
CA LEU A 137 7.63 -9.08 3.42
C LEU A 137 7.14 -8.33 2.20
N SER A 138 5.92 -8.60 1.78
CA SER A 138 5.22 -7.83 0.76
C SER A 138 3.89 -7.35 1.32
N GLY A 139 3.48 -6.16 0.92
CA GLY A 139 2.23 -5.58 1.35
C GLY A 139 1.63 -4.69 0.26
N PHE A 140 0.38 -4.33 0.44
CA PHE A 140 -0.30 -3.37 -0.42
C PHE A 140 -1.23 -2.49 0.41
N ALA A 141 -1.53 -1.31 -0.11
CA ALA A 141 -2.50 -0.38 0.48
C ALA A 141 -3.46 0.11 -0.61
N TYR A 142 -4.74 0.13 -0.29
CA TYR A 142 -5.75 0.78 -1.13
C TYR A 142 -5.85 2.24 -0.74
N LEU A 143 -5.41 3.13 -1.61
CA LEU A 143 -5.43 4.59 -1.37
C LEU A 143 -6.70 5.23 -1.92
N ARG A 144 -7.18 4.73 -3.06
CA ARG A 144 -8.42 5.15 -3.72
C ARG A 144 -9.19 3.91 -4.13
N VAL A 145 -10.40 3.80 -3.63
CA VAL A 145 -11.30 2.70 -3.95
C VAL A 145 -12.52 3.29 -4.63
N PRO A 146 -12.88 2.84 -5.84
CA PRO A 146 -14.07 3.30 -6.52
C PRO A 146 -15.33 3.11 -5.64
N PRO A 147 -16.29 4.05 -5.67
CA PRO A 147 -17.51 3.96 -4.86
C PRO A 147 -18.27 2.63 -5.05
N GLN A 148 -18.20 2.05 -6.22
CA GLN A 148 -18.85 0.77 -6.54
C GLN A 148 -18.27 -0.39 -5.74
N ILE A 149 -16.99 -0.32 -5.38
CA ILE A 149 -16.31 -1.30 -4.54
C ILE A 149 -16.49 -0.93 -3.06
N ALA A 150 -16.31 0.35 -2.73
CA ALA A 150 -16.35 0.83 -1.34
C ALA A 150 -17.74 0.74 -0.70
N SER A 151 -18.83 0.90 -1.48
CA SER A 151 -20.21 0.92 -1.00
C SER A 151 -20.97 -0.38 -1.20
N GLY A 152 -20.42 -1.35 -1.93
CA GLY A 152 -21.04 -2.64 -2.17
C GLY A 152 -20.87 -3.60 -0.99
N PRO A 153 -21.83 -4.53 -0.77
CA PRO A 153 -21.51 -5.70 0.02
C PRO A 153 -20.32 -6.42 -0.61
N MET A 154 -19.42 -6.89 0.23
CA MET A 154 -18.25 -7.65 -0.24
C MET A 154 -18.71 -8.71 -1.25
N GLY A 155 -18.21 -8.64 -2.46
CA GLY A 155 -18.57 -9.58 -3.51
C GLY A 155 -19.30 -8.99 -4.72
N HIS A 156 -19.56 -7.72 -4.78
CA HIS A 156 -20.20 -7.08 -5.93
C HIS A 156 -19.27 -6.19 -6.78
N SER A 157 -18.03 -6.58 -6.95
CA SER A 157 -17.27 -6.04 -8.06
C SER A 157 -17.74 -6.70 -9.34
N VAL A 158 -18.42 -5.92 -10.17
CA VAL A 158 -19.05 -6.39 -11.40
C VAL A 158 -18.09 -6.70 -12.54
N ASN A 159 -16.79 -6.48 -12.38
CA ASN A 159 -15.91 -6.33 -13.53
C ASN A 159 -14.86 -7.42 -13.71
N HIS A 160 -14.62 -8.27 -12.73
CA HIS A 160 -13.78 -9.43 -12.89
C HIS A 160 -14.63 -10.70 -13.09
N LYS A 161 -14.66 -11.18 -14.30
CA LYS A 161 -15.24 -12.48 -14.61
C LYS A 161 -14.14 -13.53 -14.54
N ASN A 162 -14.40 -14.63 -13.84
CA ASN A 162 -13.57 -15.82 -13.92
C ASN A 162 -13.69 -16.47 -15.31
N SER A 163 -12.98 -17.57 -15.54
CA SER A 163 -13.06 -18.29 -16.81
C SER A 163 -14.44 -18.88 -17.14
N SER A 164 -15.35 -18.98 -16.16
CA SER A 164 -16.74 -19.39 -16.36
C SER A 164 -17.67 -18.19 -16.64
N GLY A 165 -17.16 -16.96 -16.64
CA GLY A 165 -17.93 -15.75 -16.89
C GLY A 165 -18.66 -15.22 -15.65
N GLU A 166 -18.40 -15.77 -14.48
CA GLU A 166 -18.95 -15.30 -13.21
C GLU A 166 -18.09 -14.17 -12.65
N SER A 167 -18.74 -13.19 -12.03
CA SER A 167 -18.05 -12.11 -11.33
C SER A 167 -17.41 -12.64 -10.05
N ASN A 168 -16.08 -12.58 -9.99
CA ASN A 168 -15.38 -12.78 -8.73
C ASN A 168 -15.36 -11.43 -8.01
N GLY A 169 -16.27 -11.25 -7.07
CA GLY A 169 -16.19 -10.10 -6.18
C GLY A 169 -14.92 -10.13 -5.35
N TYR A 170 -14.23 -9.02 -5.33
CA TYR A 170 -13.22 -8.67 -4.34
C TYR A 170 -13.75 -7.54 -3.49
#